data_c36da5c2a0998a8448b5af6b0fbe2dc9
#
_entry.id   c36da5c2a0998a8448b5af6b0fbe2dc9
#
_cell.length_a   1.000
_cell.length_b   1.000
_cell.length_c   1.000
_cell.angle_alpha   90.00
_cell.angle_beta   90.00
_cell.angle_gamma   90.00
#
_symmetry.space_group_name_H-M   'P 1'
#
loop_
_entity.id
_entity.type
_entity.pdbx_description
1 polymer ?
#
loop_
_entity_poly.entity_id
_entity_poly.type
_entity_poly.pdbx_seq_one_letter_code
_entity_poly.pdbx_strand_id
1 'polypeptide(L)'
;MKLNLKERKGITLIALVITIIVLLILAGVSIAMLTGQNGILTQAQSAKTTTEDKSAEEKIKLAVMAARAQSEGALDADKLVAEITNNYGGTATKTGTGFPVNATVDGKSFTIDGDGNVTSKEDSNQPTPNPTDKISKSTSYVGYYADIDADGKVDGVIYADLAKGDNVEKKWNNDSDSKYTIPTVTEGLKDYCIRQTNYKANDGFGTKDVISPTGTGKDRFYIMALTDIDGKRNGTYYDWYNAAYNTGMSDYATTTSEDFGTGKSNTTTMISKWNAKKYGEQDQCSSGHKDMWGQIQEKVNNGWFVPSRAEWSAFGGELGISKDSSNEKYYGNFGLSNYYWSSSQYSALNAWYASFINGYMFYLSVDGYHYVRLSATF
;
A
#
# COMPACT_ATOMS: atom_id res chain seq x y z
N MET A 1 29.79 75.37 14.80
CA MET A 1 28.87 74.52 14.10
C MET A 1 29.54 73.15 13.95
N LYS A 2 29.21 72.13 14.80
CA LYS A 2 29.83 70.79 14.74
C LYS A 2 28.87 69.90 13.93
N LEU A 3 29.34 69.49 12.77
CA LEU A 3 28.69 68.50 11.94
C LEU A 3 28.81 67.12 12.59
N ASN A 4 27.70 66.56 13.07
CA ASN A 4 27.62 65.14 13.51
C ASN A 4 27.58 64.26 12.26
N LEU A 5 28.74 63.64 11.94
CA LEU A 5 28.78 62.52 10.99
C LEU A 5 28.18 61.31 11.66
N LYS A 6 26.95 60.93 11.24
CA LYS A 6 26.36 59.64 11.56
C LYS A 6 27.25 58.55 10.95
N GLU A 7 27.86 57.76 11.80
CA GLU A 7 28.59 56.53 11.38
C GLU A 7 27.58 55.60 10.65
N ARG A 8 27.78 55.43 9.37
CA ARG A 8 27.13 54.36 8.61
C ARG A 8 27.84 53.07 8.94
N LYS A 9 27.23 52.27 9.82
CA LYS A 9 27.68 50.89 10.08
C LYS A 9 27.47 50.09 8.81
N GLY A 10 28.53 49.83 8.06
CA GLY A 10 28.52 48.96 6.91
C GLY A 10 28.27 47.51 7.34
N ILE A 11 27.50 46.75 6.55
CA ILE A 11 27.33 45.31 6.71
C ILE A 11 28.74 44.69 6.58
N THR A 12 29.15 43.92 7.58
CA THR A 12 30.46 43.23 7.52
C THR A 12 30.44 42.20 6.39
N LEU A 13 31.55 41.98 5.71
CA LEU A 13 31.70 41.01 4.63
C LEU A 13 31.14 39.63 5.01
N ILE A 14 31.39 39.24 6.28
CA ILE A 14 30.89 37.98 6.86
C ILE A 14 29.35 37.94 6.92
N ALA A 15 28.72 39.03 7.35
CA ALA A 15 27.27 39.11 7.41
C ALA A 15 26.65 39.02 6.01
N LEU A 16 27.27 39.65 5.01
CA LEU A 16 26.82 39.57 3.62
C LEU A 16 26.94 38.16 3.09
N VAL A 17 28.04 37.45 3.32
CA VAL A 17 28.26 36.05 2.88
C VAL A 17 27.23 35.10 3.52
N ILE A 18 27.03 35.25 4.85
CA ILE A 18 26.02 34.44 5.56
C ILE A 18 24.64 34.68 5.00
N THR A 19 24.26 35.92 4.71
CA THR A 19 22.95 36.26 4.13
C THR A 19 22.76 35.61 2.76
N ILE A 20 23.79 35.64 1.90
CA ILE A 20 23.75 35.01 0.59
C ILE A 20 23.59 33.48 0.71
N ILE A 21 24.34 32.83 1.61
CA ILE A 21 24.24 31.40 1.84
C ILE A 21 22.83 31.03 2.33
N VAL A 22 22.29 31.76 3.28
CA VAL A 22 20.92 31.51 3.80
C VAL A 22 19.87 31.68 2.71
N LEU A 23 20.01 32.72 1.87
CA LEU A 23 19.10 32.94 0.74
C LEU A 23 19.18 31.82 -0.31
N LEU A 24 20.38 31.29 -0.59
CA LEU A 24 20.57 30.17 -1.51
C LEU A 24 19.96 28.87 -0.96
N ILE A 25 20.12 28.60 0.34
CA ILE A 25 19.50 27.46 0.99
C ILE A 25 17.97 27.57 0.96
N LEU A 26 17.42 28.74 1.32
CA LEU A 26 15.97 28.97 1.29
C LEU A 26 15.43 28.87 -0.13
N ALA A 27 16.11 29.40 -1.13
CA ALA A 27 15.71 29.28 -2.52
C ALA A 27 15.74 27.82 -2.99
N GLY A 28 16.80 27.06 -2.63
CA GLY A 28 16.94 25.65 -2.96
C GLY A 28 15.84 24.79 -2.34
N VAL A 29 15.52 25.00 -1.06
CA VAL A 29 14.43 24.29 -0.37
C VAL A 29 13.07 24.67 -0.98
N SER A 30 12.83 25.93 -1.29
CA SER A 30 11.56 26.38 -1.89
C SER A 30 11.35 25.78 -3.28
N ILE A 31 12.40 25.71 -4.11
CA ILE A 31 12.35 25.09 -5.43
C ILE A 31 12.10 23.57 -5.29
N ALA A 32 12.79 22.90 -4.37
CA ALA A 32 12.59 21.47 -4.12
C ALA A 32 11.17 21.15 -3.65
N MET A 33 10.56 22.00 -2.82
CA MET A 33 9.16 21.85 -2.39
C MET A 33 8.15 22.08 -3.52
N LEU A 34 8.49 22.91 -4.51
CA LEU A 34 7.61 23.19 -5.65
C LEU A 34 7.74 22.16 -6.78
N THR A 35 8.95 21.68 -7.05
CA THR A 35 9.27 20.89 -8.25
C THR A 35 9.76 19.47 -7.94
N GLY A 36 9.96 19.11 -6.68
CA GLY A 36 10.33 17.75 -6.27
C GLY A 36 9.21 16.73 -6.56
N GLN A 37 9.53 15.43 -6.54
CA GLN A 37 8.55 14.36 -6.79
C GLN A 37 7.31 14.43 -5.86
N ASN A 38 7.44 15.02 -4.69
CA ASN A 38 6.36 15.33 -3.76
C ASN A 38 5.97 16.83 -3.78
N GLY A 39 6.42 17.57 -4.77
CA GLY A 39 6.15 19.00 -4.90
C GLY A 39 4.68 19.29 -5.20
N ILE A 40 4.22 20.46 -4.75
CA ILE A 40 2.84 20.92 -4.95
C ILE A 40 2.45 20.90 -6.44
N LEU A 41 3.39 21.23 -7.33
CA LEU A 41 3.16 21.21 -8.77
C LEU A 41 2.95 19.78 -9.30
N THR A 42 3.74 18.82 -8.82
CA THR A 42 3.60 17.40 -9.18
C THR A 42 2.28 16.82 -8.67
N GLN A 43 1.90 17.16 -7.43
CA GLN A 43 0.61 16.74 -6.87
C GLN A 43 -0.58 17.37 -7.60
N ALA A 44 -0.48 18.65 -7.95
CA ALA A 44 -1.51 19.33 -8.73
C ALA A 44 -1.65 18.72 -10.14
N GLN A 45 -0.55 18.34 -10.76
CA GLN A 45 -0.55 17.71 -12.07
C GLN A 45 -1.14 16.29 -12.01
N SER A 46 -0.79 15.51 -11.00
CA SER A 46 -1.38 14.18 -10.75
C SER A 46 -2.88 14.26 -10.47
N ALA A 47 -3.30 15.22 -9.63
CA ALA A 47 -4.71 15.45 -9.35
C ALA A 47 -5.50 15.86 -10.61
N LYS A 48 -4.91 16.70 -11.46
CA LYS A 48 -5.51 17.10 -12.75
C LYS A 48 -5.68 15.88 -13.66
N THR A 49 -4.64 15.09 -13.87
CA THR A 49 -4.68 13.88 -14.70
C THR A 49 -5.73 12.88 -14.18
N THR A 50 -5.75 12.64 -12.87
CA THR A 50 -6.75 11.75 -12.25
C THR A 50 -8.19 12.25 -12.46
N THR A 51 -8.40 13.56 -12.41
CA THR A 51 -9.72 14.16 -12.65
C THR A 51 -10.14 14.02 -14.11
N GLU A 52 -9.22 14.24 -15.04
CA GLU A 52 -9.45 14.08 -16.48
C GLU A 52 -9.77 12.61 -16.83
N ASP A 53 -9.03 11.66 -16.27
CA ASP A 53 -9.27 10.23 -16.48
C ASP A 53 -10.65 9.78 -15.97
N LYS A 54 -11.02 10.21 -14.77
CA LYS A 54 -12.35 9.90 -14.19
C LYS A 54 -13.48 10.53 -14.99
N SER A 55 -13.28 11.76 -15.48
CA SER A 55 -14.26 12.46 -16.31
C SER A 55 -14.49 11.70 -17.63
N ALA A 56 -13.42 11.25 -18.28
CA ALA A 56 -13.54 10.48 -19.52
C ALA A 56 -14.21 9.11 -19.29
N GLU A 57 -13.85 8.41 -18.22
CA GLU A 57 -14.47 7.14 -17.84
C GLU A 57 -15.97 7.31 -17.53
N GLU A 58 -16.35 8.37 -16.85
CA GLU A 58 -17.75 8.68 -16.53
C GLU A 58 -18.56 8.92 -17.81
N LYS A 59 -18.01 9.66 -18.78
CA LYS A 59 -18.64 9.86 -20.09
C LYS A 59 -18.90 8.55 -20.82
N ILE A 60 -17.93 7.62 -20.80
CA ILE A 60 -18.10 6.29 -21.39
C ILE A 60 -19.19 5.48 -20.66
N LYS A 61 -19.23 5.50 -19.33
CA LYS A 61 -20.27 4.82 -18.55
C LYS A 61 -21.68 5.40 -18.84
N LEU A 62 -21.78 6.70 -18.99
CA LEU A 62 -23.02 7.36 -19.38
C LEU A 62 -23.45 6.93 -20.80
N ALA A 63 -22.51 6.85 -21.75
CA ALA A 63 -22.79 6.36 -23.09
C ALA A 63 -23.28 4.88 -23.08
N VAL A 64 -22.69 4.02 -22.25
CA VAL A 64 -23.16 2.64 -22.08
C VAL A 64 -24.59 2.60 -21.54
N MET A 65 -24.91 3.42 -20.55
CA MET A 65 -26.26 3.50 -19.98
C MET A 65 -27.28 4.02 -21.02
N ALA A 66 -26.92 5.03 -21.78
CA ALA A 66 -27.76 5.58 -22.84
C ALA A 66 -28.02 4.56 -23.96
N ALA A 67 -26.98 3.85 -24.42
CA ALA A 67 -27.10 2.80 -25.42
C ALA A 67 -27.98 1.64 -24.95
N ARG A 68 -27.90 1.24 -23.68
CA ARG A 68 -28.79 0.24 -23.07
C ARG A 68 -30.24 0.71 -23.02
N ALA A 69 -30.48 1.94 -22.64
CA ALA A 69 -31.82 2.52 -22.60
C ALA A 69 -32.49 2.53 -24.00
N GLN A 70 -31.70 2.73 -25.05
CA GLN A 70 -32.17 2.69 -26.44
C GLN A 70 -32.40 1.26 -26.99
N SER A 71 -31.94 0.25 -26.25
CA SER A 71 -31.94 -1.16 -26.69
C SER A 71 -32.71 -2.08 -25.75
N GLU A 72 -33.73 -1.57 -25.05
CA GLU A 72 -34.59 -2.33 -24.14
C GLU A 72 -33.81 -3.15 -23.07
N GLY A 73 -32.65 -2.64 -22.64
CA GLY A 73 -31.85 -3.24 -21.57
C GLY A 73 -30.68 -4.09 -22.03
N ALA A 74 -30.65 -4.61 -23.25
CA ALA A 74 -29.46 -5.22 -23.83
C ALA A 74 -28.51 -4.16 -24.40
N LEU A 75 -27.19 -4.38 -24.30
CA LEU A 75 -26.23 -3.42 -24.88
C LEU A 75 -26.05 -3.75 -26.38
N ASP A 76 -26.27 -2.76 -27.22
CA ASP A 76 -26.07 -2.83 -28.67
C ASP A 76 -24.79 -2.07 -29.07
N ALA A 77 -23.89 -2.74 -29.79
CA ALA A 77 -22.59 -2.17 -30.14
C ALA A 77 -22.69 -0.99 -31.12
N ASP A 78 -23.64 -1.02 -32.06
CA ASP A 78 -23.81 0.08 -33.02
C ASP A 78 -24.39 1.32 -32.35
N LYS A 79 -25.34 1.15 -31.45
CA LYS A 79 -25.90 2.24 -30.65
C LYS A 79 -24.85 2.81 -29.70
N LEU A 80 -24.02 1.97 -29.09
CA LEU A 80 -22.93 2.44 -28.24
C LEU A 80 -21.90 3.25 -29.03
N VAL A 81 -21.50 2.80 -30.21
CA VAL A 81 -20.59 3.54 -31.09
C VAL A 81 -21.21 4.88 -31.48
N ALA A 82 -22.48 4.89 -31.87
CA ALA A 82 -23.19 6.12 -32.22
C ALA A 82 -23.29 7.09 -31.04
N GLU A 83 -23.60 6.57 -29.85
CA GLU A 83 -23.71 7.39 -28.64
C GLU A 83 -22.40 8.06 -28.27
N ILE A 84 -21.29 7.31 -28.26
CA ILE A 84 -19.96 7.84 -27.95
C ILE A 84 -19.55 8.91 -28.97
N THR A 85 -19.80 8.65 -30.23
CA THR A 85 -19.36 9.55 -31.32
C THR A 85 -20.18 10.84 -31.37
N ASN A 86 -21.50 10.72 -31.24
CA ASN A 86 -22.40 11.85 -31.45
C ASN A 86 -22.59 12.71 -30.20
N ASN A 87 -22.62 12.11 -29.01
CA ASN A 87 -23.02 12.80 -27.80
C ASN A 87 -21.86 13.09 -26.84
N TYR A 88 -20.75 12.35 -26.95
CA TYR A 88 -19.60 12.52 -26.06
C TYR A 88 -18.32 12.95 -26.77
N GLY A 89 -18.40 13.25 -28.09
CA GLY A 89 -17.28 13.80 -28.87
C GLY A 89 -16.09 12.85 -29.00
N GLY A 90 -16.32 11.55 -28.75
CA GLY A 90 -15.29 10.52 -28.84
C GLY A 90 -15.23 9.86 -30.22
N THR A 91 -14.31 8.91 -30.36
CA THR A 91 -14.27 7.96 -31.45
C THR A 91 -14.50 6.56 -30.91
N ALA A 92 -15.24 5.73 -31.61
CA ALA A 92 -15.48 4.36 -31.19
C ALA A 92 -15.52 3.41 -32.38
N THR A 93 -14.98 2.21 -32.20
CA THR A 93 -14.96 1.16 -33.20
C THR A 93 -15.30 -0.18 -32.57
N LYS A 94 -16.11 -0.98 -33.23
CA LYS A 94 -16.43 -2.34 -32.78
C LYS A 94 -15.44 -3.35 -33.35
N THR A 95 -15.22 -4.44 -32.63
CA THR A 95 -14.38 -5.54 -33.08
C THR A 95 -15.27 -6.57 -33.79
N GLY A 96 -15.03 -6.76 -35.09
CA GLY A 96 -15.87 -7.62 -35.91
C GLY A 96 -17.31 -7.08 -36.02
N THR A 97 -18.32 -7.92 -35.73
CA THR A 97 -19.73 -7.56 -35.83
C THR A 97 -20.36 -7.08 -34.52
N GLY A 98 -19.57 -6.95 -33.42
CA GLY A 98 -20.13 -6.63 -32.11
C GLY A 98 -19.10 -6.12 -31.11
N PHE A 99 -18.99 -6.79 -29.98
CA PHE A 99 -18.08 -6.46 -28.89
C PHE A 99 -16.75 -7.21 -28.99
N PRO A 100 -15.67 -6.69 -28.35
CA PRO A 100 -15.63 -5.43 -27.60
C PRO A 100 -15.66 -4.19 -28.51
N VAL A 101 -16.18 -3.09 -27.98
CA VAL A 101 -16.08 -1.76 -28.56
C VAL A 101 -14.87 -1.06 -27.99
N ASN A 102 -13.99 -0.56 -28.88
CA ASN A 102 -12.87 0.29 -28.49
C ASN A 102 -13.26 1.74 -28.71
N ALA A 103 -13.08 2.58 -27.70
CA ALA A 103 -13.48 3.97 -27.72
C ALA A 103 -12.39 4.88 -27.20
N THR A 104 -12.33 6.11 -27.73
CA THR A 104 -11.47 7.16 -27.20
C THR A 104 -12.30 8.39 -26.93
N VAL A 105 -12.28 8.90 -25.69
CA VAL A 105 -12.96 10.11 -25.26
C VAL A 105 -11.98 10.97 -24.47
N ASP A 106 -11.93 12.27 -24.76
CA ASP A 106 -10.98 13.22 -24.15
C ASP A 106 -9.51 12.75 -24.24
N GLY A 107 -9.15 12.06 -25.33
CA GLY A 107 -7.80 11.50 -25.54
C GLY A 107 -7.51 10.24 -24.73
N LYS A 108 -8.48 9.68 -24.01
CA LYS A 108 -8.34 8.44 -23.22
C LYS A 108 -9.03 7.28 -23.93
N SER A 109 -8.34 6.14 -24.00
CA SER A 109 -8.82 4.95 -24.71
C SER A 109 -9.44 3.95 -23.77
N PHE A 110 -10.57 3.36 -24.17
CA PHE A 110 -11.36 2.41 -23.39
C PHE A 110 -11.73 1.20 -24.24
N THR A 111 -11.93 0.07 -23.57
CA THR A 111 -12.55 -1.12 -24.15
C THR A 111 -13.83 -1.42 -23.39
N ILE A 112 -14.92 -1.61 -24.10
CA ILE A 112 -16.24 -1.93 -23.52
C ILE A 112 -16.62 -3.32 -24.02
N ASP A 113 -16.91 -4.23 -23.07
CA ASP A 113 -17.41 -5.57 -23.38
C ASP A 113 -18.94 -5.61 -23.62
N GLY A 114 -19.46 -6.78 -24.00
CA GLY A 114 -20.90 -6.96 -24.24
C GLY A 114 -21.77 -6.83 -22.98
N ASP A 115 -21.17 -6.96 -21.81
CA ASP A 115 -21.83 -6.76 -20.51
C ASP A 115 -21.78 -5.28 -20.09
N GLY A 116 -21.12 -4.41 -20.86
CA GLY A 116 -20.98 -2.99 -20.60
C GLY A 116 -19.94 -2.65 -19.54
N ASN A 117 -19.04 -3.57 -19.21
CA ASN A 117 -17.89 -3.27 -18.36
C ASN A 117 -16.90 -2.42 -19.16
N VAL A 118 -16.48 -1.33 -18.55
CA VAL A 118 -15.54 -0.37 -19.15
C VAL A 118 -14.17 -0.60 -18.59
N THR A 119 -13.21 -0.92 -19.46
CA THR A 119 -11.79 -1.04 -19.12
C THR A 119 -11.03 0.05 -19.85
N SER A 120 -10.28 0.90 -19.12
CA SER A 120 -9.41 1.88 -19.77
C SER A 120 -8.29 1.15 -20.50
N LYS A 121 -8.15 1.43 -21.81
CA LYS A 121 -6.92 1.11 -22.54
C LYS A 121 -5.97 2.25 -22.33
N GLU A 122 -4.87 1.94 -21.69
CA GLU A 122 -3.78 2.89 -21.63
C GLU A 122 -3.26 3.20 -23.01
N ASP A 123 -2.89 4.46 -23.20
CA ASP A 123 -2.19 4.88 -24.41
C ASP A 123 -0.96 3.98 -24.61
N SER A 124 -0.98 3.16 -25.65
CA SER A 124 0.16 2.36 -26.10
C SER A 124 1.38 3.21 -26.52
N ASN A 125 1.30 4.52 -26.33
CA ASN A 125 2.36 5.51 -26.55
C ASN A 125 3.02 6.01 -25.26
N GLN A 126 2.64 5.50 -24.07
CA GLN A 126 3.47 5.75 -22.91
C GLN A 126 4.72 4.86 -23.07
N PRO A 127 5.93 5.43 -22.98
CA PRO A 127 7.15 4.64 -23.11
C PRO A 127 7.08 3.50 -22.10
N THR A 128 7.13 2.27 -22.58
CA THR A 128 7.34 1.10 -21.72
C THR A 128 8.55 1.44 -20.86
N PRO A 129 8.44 1.45 -19.52
CA PRO A 129 9.58 1.80 -18.69
C PRO A 129 10.72 0.89 -19.08
N ASN A 130 11.81 1.49 -19.47
CA ASN A 130 13.02 0.76 -19.72
C ASN A 130 13.40 0.09 -18.37
N PRO A 131 13.62 -1.23 -18.31
CA PRO A 131 14.02 -1.91 -17.06
C PRO A 131 15.37 -1.42 -16.53
N THR A 132 15.90 -0.34 -17.07
CA THR A 132 17.17 0.30 -16.70
C THR A 132 17.04 1.38 -15.64
N ASP A 133 15.84 1.81 -15.23
CA ASP A 133 15.70 2.82 -14.18
C ASP A 133 15.86 2.17 -12.80
N LYS A 134 17.13 1.87 -12.47
CA LYS A 134 17.50 1.36 -11.15
C LYS A 134 17.10 2.37 -10.08
N ILE A 135 16.51 1.87 -9.01
CA ILE A 135 16.15 2.72 -7.88
C ILE A 135 17.40 3.14 -7.10
N SER A 136 17.34 4.34 -6.53
CA SER A 136 18.40 4.86 -5.67
C SER A 136 18.34 4.27 -4.26
N LYS A 137 19.51 3.99 -3.66
CA LYS A 137 19.61 3.63 -2.24
C LYS A 137 19.40 4.84 -1.32
N SER A 138 19.54 6.06 -1.83
CA SER A 138 19.38 7.30 -1.04
C SER A 138 17.92 7.78 -0.95
N THR A 139 17.01 7.21 -1.75
CA THR A 139 15.59 7.58 -1.78
C THR A 139 14.77 6.53 -1.05
N SER A 140 13.80 6.94 -0.23
CA SER A 140 12.82 6.05 0.37
C SER A 140 11.71 5.72 -0.62
N TYR A 141 11.33 4.45 -0.67
CA TYR A 141 10.23 3.96 -1.52
C TYR A 141 9.03 3.48 -0.70
N VAL A 142 8.93 3.88 0.56
CA VAL A 142 7.74 3.64 1.39
C VAL A 142 6.51 4.27 0.72
N GLY A 143 5.43 3.52 0.63
CA GLY A 143 4.18 3.91 -0.04
C GLY A 143 4.14 3.64 -1.54
N TYR A 144 5.22 3.11 -2.14
CA TYR A 144 5.20 2.58 -3.51
C TYR A 144 4.58 1.18 -3.52
N TYR A 145 4.01 0.80 -4.66
CA TYR A 145 3.55 -0.56 -4.87
C TYR A 145 4.73 -1.49 -5.19
N ALA A 146 4.53 -2.77 -4.97
CA ALA A 146 5.51 -3.80 -5.24
C ALA A 146 4.93 -4.91 -6.11
N ASP A 147 5.73 -5.40 -7.04
CA ASP A 147 5.56 -6.59 -7.84
C ASP A 147 6.76 -7.49 -7.49
N ILE A 148 6.55 -8.45 -6.57
CA ILE A 148 7.64 -9.18 -5.91
C ILE A 148 8.24 -10.28 -6.76
N ASP A 149 7.50 -10.83 -7.70
CA ASP A 149 7.92 -11.88 -8.62
C ASP A 149 8.14 -11.41 -10.06
N ALA A 150 7.96 -10.11 -10.30
CA ALA A 150 8.12 -9.44 -11.59
C ALA A 150 7.16 -9.98 -12.67
N ASP A 151 5.97 -10.46 -12.28
CA ASP A 151 4.94 -10.97 -13.21
C ASP A 151 4.09 -9.85 -13.85
N GLY A 152 4.33 -8.60 -13.46
CA GLY A 152 3.63 -7.42 -13.95
C GLY A 152 2.36 -7.06 -13.16
N LYS A 153 2.06 -7.78 -12.10
CA LYS A 153 0.95 -7.49 -11.20
C LYS A 153 1.45 -6.87 -9.91
N VAL A 154 0.58 -6.14 -9.26
CA VAL A 154 0.88 -5.53 -7.98
C VAL A 154 0.47 -6.48 -6.85
N ASP A 155 1.44 -6.81 -6.00
CA ASP A 155 1.25 -7.72 -4.87
C ASP A 155 0.93 -7.00 -3.57
N GLY A 156 1.52 -5.81 -3.37
CA GLY A 156 1.38 -5.09 -2.11
C GLY A 156 1.90 -3.67 -2.15
N VAL A 157 1.89 -3.04 -0.98
CA VAL A 157 2.44 -1.70 -0.74
C VAL A 157 3.66 -1.78 0.17
N ILE A 158 4.74 -1.07 -0.18
CA ILE A 158 5.97 -1.00 0.62
C ILE A 158 5.71 -0.17 1.86
N TYR A 159 5.92 -0.74 3.04
CA TYR A 159 5.82 -0.02 4.31
C TYR A 159 7.14 0.14 5.04
N ALA A 160 8.18 -0.62 4.68
CA ALA A 160 9.51 -0.42 5.23
C ALA A 160 10.58 -0.61 4.16
N ASP A 161 11.59 0.25 4.20
CA ASP A 161 12.75 0.27 3.30
C ASP A 161 14.02 0.14 4.13
N LEU A 162 14.64 -1.03 4.14
CA LEU A 162 15.82 -1.33 4.95
C LEU A 162 17.06 -0.50 4.55
N ALA A 163 17.13 -0.03 3.31
CA ALA A 163 18.21 0.89 2.90
C ALA A 163 18.07 2.27 3.55
N LYS A 164 16.90 2.57 4.09
CA LYS A 164 16.54 3.85 4.74
C LYS A 164 16.13 3.66 6.20
N GLY A 165 16.34 2.49 6.75
CA GLY A 165 16.24 2.27 8.19
C GLY A 165 17.18 3.21 8.95
N ASP A 166 16.84 3.56 10.15
CA ASP A 166 17.60 4.51 10.98
C ASP A 166 18.04 3.91 12.32
N ASN A 167 17.64 2.67 12.61
CA ASN A 167 17.87 1.98 13.89
C ASN A 167 17.34 2.78 15.10
N VAL A 168 16.38 3.68 14.89
CA VAL A 168 15.78 4.50 15.94
C VAL A 168 14.41 3.95 16.29
N GLU A 169 14.11 3.85 17.60
CA GLU A 169 12.78 3.46 18.05
C GLU A 169 11.76 4.54 17.69
N LYS A 170 10.76 4.15 16.95
CA LYS A 170 9.58 4.94 16.56
C LYS A 170 8.33 4.34 17.20
N LYS A 171 7.24 5.09 17.14
CA LYS A 171 5.94 4.65 17.66
C LYS A 171 4.83 5.03 16.71
N TRP A 172 3.92 4.11 16.49
CA TRP A 172 2.68 4.42 15.79
C TRP A 172 1.79 5.25 16.70
N ASN A 173 1.44 6.47 16.28
CA ASN A 173 0.65 7.46 17.03
C ASN A 173 1.17 7.74 18.47
N ASN A 174 2.46 7.64 18.72
CA ASN A 174 3.09 7.84 20.02
C ASN A 174 2.63 6.86 21.12
N ASP A 175 2.00 5.74 20.76
CA ASP A 175 1.59 4.73 21.71
C ASP A 175 2.77 3.83 22.13
N SER A 176 2.92 3.58 23.43
CA SER A 176 4.05 2.81 24.00
C SER A 176 4.08 1.35 23.53
N ASP A 177 2.91 0.78 23.29
CA ASP A 177 2.77 -0.61 22.86
C ASP A 177 2.90 -0.78 21.36
N SER A 178 2.94 0.33 20.62
CA SER A 178 3.08 0.38 19.16
C SER A 178 4.46 0.82 18.70
N LYS A 179 5.49 0.52 19.47
CA LYS A 179 6.88 0.84 19.15
C LYS A 179 7.48 -0.13 18.12
N TYR A 180 8.37 0.38 17.29
CA TYR A 180 9.11 -0.39 16.29
C TYR A 180 10.45 0.27 15.97
N THR A 181 11.37 -0.53 15.43
CA THR A 181 12.67 -0.05 14.94
C THR A 181 12.94 -0.72 13.60
N ILE A 182 13.12 0.06 12.54
CA ILE A 182 13.49 -0.47 11.22
C ILE A 182 15.02 -0.52 11.14
N PRO A 183 15.61 -1.71 10.98
CA PRO A 183 17.06 -1.84 10.88
C PRO A 183 17.58 -1.26 9.56
N THR A 184 18.80 -0.72 9.59
CA THR A 184 19.50 -0.27 8.39
C THR A 184 20.31 -1.41 7.79
N VAL A 185 20.10 -1.67 6.49
CA VAL A 185 20.91 -2.61 5.70
C VAL A 185 21.58 -1.84 4.57
N THR A 186 22.91 -1.73 4.59
CA THR A 186 23.67 -0.93 3.62
C THR A 186 24.27 -1.74 2.49
N GLU A 187 24.45 -3.06 2.68
CA GLU A 187 25.20 -3.91 1.76
C GLU A 187 24.47 -5.20 1.39
N GLY A 188 24.75 -5.66 0.19
CA GLY A 188 24.24 -6.92 -0.33
C GLY A 188 22.76 -6.93 -0.65
N LEU A 189 22.12 -5.75 -0.74
CA LEU A 189 20.73 -5.61 -1.16
C LEU A 189 20.57 -5.96 -2.64
N LYS A 190 19.44 -6.56 -2.99
CA LYS A 190 19.01 -6.74 -4.39
C LYS A 190 18.97 -5.42 -5.14
N ASP A 191 19.13 -5.48 -6.43
CA ASP A 191 18.80 -4.37 -7.34
C ASP A 191 17.31 -4.41 -7.68
N TYR A 192 16.75 -3.23 -7.90
CA TYR A 192 15.33 -3.05 -8.24
C TYR A 192 15.19 -2.01 -9.34
N CYS A 193 14.09 -2.07 -10.06
CA CYS A 193 13.68 -1.03 -11.01
C CYS A 193 12.31 -0.47 -10.66
N ILE A 194 12.06 0.77 -11.09
CA ILE A 194 10.73 1.35 -11.12
C ILE A 194 10.07 0.94 -12.43
N ARG A 195 8.85 0.44 -12.34
CA ARG A 195 7.95 0.30 -13.49
C ARG A 195 6.83 1.31 -13.34
N GLN A 196 6.68 2.19 -14.31
CA GLN A 196 5.49 3.02 -14.38
C GLN A 196 4.29 2.11 -14.63
N THR A 197 3.26 2.27 -13.83
CA THR A 197 2.02 1.50 -13.98
C THR A 197 0.84 2.42 -13.82
N ASN A 198 -0.21 2.14 -14.56
CA ASN A 198 -1.50 2.76 -14.36
C ASN A 198 -2.34 2.01 -13.30
N TYR A 199 -1.72 1.14 -12.51
CA TYR A 199 -2.39 0.51 -11.40
C TYR A 199 -2.96 1.60 -10.48
N LYS A 200 -4.28 1.67 -10.46
CA LYS A 200 -5.05 2.57 -9.60
C LYS A 200 -5.69 1.71 -8.54
N ALA A 201 -5.02 1.61 -7.40
CA ALA A 201 -5.67 1.01 -6.25
C ALA A 201 -6.81 1.89 -5.75
N ASN A 202 -7.90 1.26 -5.34
CA ASN A 202 -8.98 1.93 -4.61
C ASN A 202 -8.63 2.10 -3.13
N ASP A 203 -7.33 2.12 -2.80
CA ASP A 203 -6.82 2.33 -1.46
C ASP A 203 -6.27 3.75 -1.30
N GLY A 204 -6.12 4.18 -0.06
CA GLY A 204 -5.66 5.53 0.28
C GLY A 204 -4.19 5.79 -0.04
N PHE A 205 -3.42 4.80 -0.52
CA PHE A 205 -2.02 4.95 -0.92
C PHE A 205 -1.87 5.72 -2.23
N GLY A 206 -2.93 5.82 -3.01
CA GLY A 206 -2.96 6.52 -4.28
C GLY A 206 -2.24 5.77 -5.40
N THR A 207 -1.98 6.48 -6.50
CA THR A 207 -1.23 5.92 -7.62
C THR A 207 0.25 6.16 -7.39
N LYS A 208 1.04 5.08 -7.29
CA LYS A 208 2.50 5.08 -7.16
C LYS A 208 3.08 4.19 -8.24
N ASP A 209 4.34 4.43 -8.55
CA ASP A 209 5.09 3.53 -9.39
C ASP A 209 5.28 2.18 -8.70
N VAL A 210 5.46 1.13 -9.48
CA VAL A 210 5.67 -0.23 -8.96
C VAL A 210 7.16 -0.54 -8.93
N ILE A 211 7.62 -1.05 -7.82
CA ILE A 211 8.99 -1.52 -7.62
C ILE A 211 9.04 -3.02 -7.87
N SER A 212 9.95 -3.46 -8.73
CA SER A 212 10.19 -4.89 -9.00
C SER A 212 11.67 -5.23 -8.84
N PRO A 213 12.02 -6.45 -8.37
CA PRO A 213 13.41 -6.90 -8.26
C PRO A 213 14.01 -7.15 -9.65
N THR A 214 15.31 -6.85 -9.81
CA THR A 214 16.06 -7.07 -11.06
C THR A 214 17.31 -7.91 -10.87
N GLY A 215 17.62 -8.34 -9.66
CA GLY A 215 18.83 -9.06 -9.34
C GLY A 215 18.69 -9.95 -8.11
N THR A 216 19.81 -10.52 -7.70
CA THR A 216 19.92 -11.34 -6.49
C THR A 216 20.54 -10.55 -5.34
N GLY A 217 20.28 -10.96 -4.11
CA GLY A 217 20.79 -10.31 -2.92
C GLY A 217 19.82 -10.43 -1.74
N LYS A 218 20.08 -9.63 -0.70
CA LYS A 218 19.19 -9.51 0.45
C LYS A 218 17.97 -8.68 0.08
N ASP A 219 16.82 -9.04 0.63
CA ASP A 219 15.60 -8.26 0.51
C ASP A 219 15.80 -6.86 1.10
N ARG A 220 15.28 -5.88 0.39
CA ARG A 220 15.33 -4.46 0.82
C ARG A 220 14.03 -4.01 1.45
N PHE A 221 12.92 -4.55 0.99
CA PHE A 221 11.61 -4.00 1.30
C PHE A 221 10.74 -4.99 2.07
N TYR A 222 9.89 -4.44 2.93
CA TYR A 222 8.74 -5.11 3.50
C TYR A 222 7.48 -4.56 2.87
N ILE A 223 6.60 -5.44 2.43
CA ILE A 223 5.32 -5.08 1.82
C ILE A 223 4.15 -5.64 2.62
N MET A 224 3.02 -4.96 2.53
CA MET A 224 1.73 -5.45 3.00
C MET A 224 0.87 -5.82 1.80
N ALA A 225 0.27 -6.99 1.79
CA ALA A 225 -0.67 -7.43 0.76
C ALA A 225 -1.82 -6.42 0.61
N LEU A 226 -2.36 -6.26 -0.60
CA LEU A 226 -3.44 -5.31 -0.89
C LEU A 226 -4.79 -5.75 -0.32
N THR A 227 -4.97 -7.06 -0.11
CA THR A 227 -6.22 -7.65 0.40
C THR A 227 -5.97 -8.56 1.58
N ASP A 228 -7.02 -8.85 2.33
CA ASP A 228 -7.01 -9.86 3.38
C ASP A 228 -6.88 -11.26 2.76
N ILE A 229 -6.60 -12.28 3.56
CA ILE A 229 -6.28 -13.63 3.04
C ILE A 229 -7.42 -14.28 2.25
N ASP A 230 -8.65 -13.84 2.44
CA ASP A 230 -9.83 -14.27 1.68
C ASP A 230 -10.12 -13.40 0.44
N GLY A 231 -9.24 -12.44 0.12
CA GLY A 231 -9.38 -11.54 -1.02
C GLY A 231 -10.40 -10.41 -0.83
N LYS A 232 -10.93 -10.24 0.37
CA LYS A 232 -12.00 -9.27 0.67
C LYS A 232 -11.57 -8.33 1.81
N ARG A 233 -12.15 -7.14 1.83
CA ARG A 233 -12.17 -6.28 2.99
C ARG A 233 -13.43 -6.59 3.81
N ASN A 234 -13.30 -6.64 5.15
CA ASN A 234 -14.41 -7.03 6.06
C ASN A 234 -15.02 -8.40 5.68
N GLY A 235 -14.16 -9.32 5.28
CA GLY A 235 -14.55 -10.67 4.90
C GLY A 235 -14.65 -11.62 6.08
N THR A 236 -13.80 -12.64 6.08
CA THR A 236 -13.84 -13.71 7.08
C THR A 236 -12.98 -13.35 8.31
N TYR A 237 -13.52 -13.63 9.48
CA TYR A 237 -12.78 -13.62 10.74
C TYR A 237 -12.08 -14.94 10.98
N TYR A 238 -10.95 -14.88 11.69
CA TYR A 238 -10.14 -16.02 12.06
C TYR A 238 -9.74 -15.92 13.55
N ASP A 239 -9.74 -17.05 14.24
CA ASP A 239 -9.12 -17.16 15.56
C ASP A 239 -7.58 -17.15 15.38
N TRP A 240 -6.86 -16.63 16.37
CA TRP A 240 -5.41 -16.72 16.36
C TRP A 240 -4.93 -18.15 16.53
N TYR A 241 -5.51 -18.86 17.49
CA TYR A 241 -5.33 -20.28 17.70
C TYR A 241 -6.58 -20.89 18.36
N ASN A 242 -6.91 -22.12 18.01
CA ASN A 242 -8.05 -22.79 18.61
C ASN A 242 -7.81 -23.05 20.11
N ALA A 243 -8.41 -22.24 20.96
CA ALA A 243 -8.27 -22.35 22.41
C ALA A 243 -9.16 -23.41 23.05
N ALA A 244 -10.13 -23.99 22.32
CA ALA A 244 -11.09 -24.93 22.89
C ALA A 244 -10.41 -26.15 23.52
N TYR A 245 -9.25 -26.55 23.01
CA TYR A 245 -8.50 -27.72 23.44
C TYR A 245 -7.11 -27.39 23.94
N ASN A 246 -6.69 -26.14 23.96
CA ASN A 246 -5.38 -25.78 24.45
C ASN A 246 -5.42 -25.51 25.96
N THR A 247 -4.34 -25.84 26.64
CA THR A 247 -4.11 -25.52 28.04
C THR A 247 -3.36 -24.23 28.25
N GLY A 248 -3.30 -23.41 27.20
CA GLY A 248 -2.46 -22.22 27.12
C GLY A 248 -1.09 -22.53 26.52
N MET A 249 -0.53 -21.55 25.83
CA MET A 249 0.80 -21.66 25.23
C MET A 249 1.84 -21.16 26.23
N SER A 250 2.23 -22.05 27.16
CA SER A 250 3.15 -21.70 28.25
C SER A 250 4.57 -21.32 27.76
N ASP A 251 4.90 -21.63 26.53
CA ASP A 251 6.20 -21.36 25.91
C ASP A 251 6.18 -20.15 24.96
N TYR A 252 5.22 -19.21 25.12
CA TYR A 252 5.06 -18.07 24.23
C TYR A 252 6.31 -17.22 24.09
N ALA A 253 7.10 -17.04 25.14
CA ALA A 253 8.33 -16.26 25.13
C ALA A 253 9.43 -16.85 24.23
N THR A 254 9.35 -18.15 23.92
CA THR A 254 10.26 -18.86 23.01
C THR A 254 9.62 -19.22 21.69
N THR A 255 8.33 -18.97 21.52
CA THR A 255 7.57 -19.32 20.32
C THR A 255 7.55 -18.17 19.32
N THR A 256 7.25 -16.95 19.79
CA THR A 256 7.14 -15.76 18.94
C THR A 256 7.85 -14.56 19.57
N SER A 257 8.28 -13.63 18.73
CA SER A 257 8.81 -12.32 19.12
C SER A 257 7.89 -11.21 18.67
N GLU A 258 7.98 -10.07 19.34
CA GLU A 258 7.24 -8.85 19.01
C GLU A 258 8.02 -7.92 18.06
N ASP A 259 9.32 -8.18 17.85
CA ASP A 259 10.24 -7.29 17.15
C ASP A 259 9.97 -7.21 15.65
N PHE A 260 10.39 -6.11 15.04
CA PHE A 260 10.41 -5.94 13.60
C PHE A 260 11.35 -6.98 12.95
N GLY A 261 10.93 -7.58 11.85
CA GLY A 261 11.68 -8.62 11.14
C GLY A 261 11.40 -10.04 11.62
N THR A 262 10.55 -10.23 12.64
CA THR A 262 10.27 -11.55 13.20
C THR A 262 8.98 -12.21 12.71
N GLY A 263 8.16 -11.49 11.94
CA GLY A 263 6.88 -12.01 11.45
C GLY A 263 7.02 -13.34 10.68
N LYS A 264 8.04 -13.44 9.83
CA LYS A 264 8.32 -14.66 9.06
C LYS A 264 8.70 -15.84 9.95
N SER A 265 9.59 -15.64 10.92
CA SER A 265 10.01 -16.69 11.86
C SER A 265 8.88 -17.09 12.80
N ASN A 266 8.11 -16.13 13.32
CA ASN A 266 6.92 -16.36 14.10
C ASN A 266 5.93 -17.25 13.34
N THR A 267 5.61 -16.87 12.09
CA THR A 267 4.67 -17.60 11.23
C THR A 267 5.11 -19.03 10.99
N THR A 268 6.39 -19.23 10.63
CA THR A 268 6.96 -20.56 10.41
C THR A 268 6.87 -21.43 11.66
N THR A 269 7.20 -20.85 12.82
CA THR A 269 7.13 -21.55 14.12
C THR A 269 5.70 -21.93 14.46
N MET A 270 4.76 -21.02 14.30
CA MET A 270 3.35 -21.29 14.61
C MET A 270 2.73 -22.33 13.68
N ILE A 271 3.04 -22.30 12.38
CA ILE A 271 2.58 -23.31 11.44
C ILE A 271 3.18 -24.69 11.80
N SER A 272 4.46 -24.74 12.18
CA SER A 272 5.07 -25.99 12.64
C SER A 272 4.38 -26.56 13.89
N LYS A 273 4.08 -25.70 14.88
CA LYS A 273 3.33 -26.09 16.08
C LYS A 273 1.89 -26.49 15.76
N TRP A 274 1.24 -25.80 14.86
CA TRP A 274 -0.11 -26.11 14.40
C TRP A 274 -0.14 -27.49 13.71
N ASN A 275 0.78 -27.77 12.80
CA ASN A 275 0.89 -29.06 12.11
C ASN A 275 1.21 -30.22 13.08
N ALA A 276 1.99 -29.94 14.11
CA ALA A 276 2.29 -30.91 15.17
C ALA A 276 1.15 -31.08 16.20
N LYS A 277 0.07 -30.34 16.09
CA LYS A 277 -1.04 -30.28 17.09
C LYS A 277 -0.53 -30.00 18.52
N LYS A 278 0.45 -29.10 18.61
CA LYS A 278 1.14 -28.81 19.88
C LYS A 278 0.18 -28.32 20.97
N TYR A 279 -0.86 -27.58 20.61
CA TYR A 279 -1.80 -26.94 21.53
C TYR A 279 -3.25 -27.44 21.40
N GLY A 280 -3.47 -28.58 20.73
CA GLY A 280 -4.78 -29.20 20.61
C GLY A 280 -5.27 -29.42 19.20
N GLU A 281 -6.55 -29.64 19.05
CA GLU A 281 -7.21 -29.86 17.75
C GLU A 281 -7.52 -28.54 17.05
N GLN A 282 -6.91 -28.31 15.89
CA GLN A 282 -6.99 -27.02 15.18
C GLN A 282 -8.31 -26.78 14.44
N ASP A 283 -9.02 -27.86 14.11
CA ASP A 283 -10.25 -27.76 13.31
C ASP A 283 -11.51 -27.43 14.15
N GLN A 284 -11.37 -27.34 15.47
CA GLN A 284 -12.47 -27.16 16.40
C GLN A 284 -12.32 -25.84 17.17
N CYS A 285 -12.80 -24.76 16.59
CA CYS A 285 -12.84 -23.46 17.24
C CYS A 285 -14.17 -23.26 17.99
N SER A 286 -14.10 -22.83 19.25
CA SER A 286 -15.27 -22.54 20.08
C SER A 286 -16.11 -21.38 19.55
N SER A 287 -15.47 -20.44 18.83
CA SER A 287 -16.10 -19.30 18.19
C SER A 287 -16.90 -19.66 16.92
N GLY A 288 -16.71 -20.87 16.36
CA GLY A 288 -17.19 -21.26 15.04
C GLY A 288 -16.31 -20.74 13.89
N HIS A 289 -15.21 -20.01 14.17
CA HIS A 289 -14.23 -19.59 13.19
C HIS A 289 -13.11 -20.63 13.06
N LYS A 290 -12.39 -20.60 11.95
CA LYS A 290 -11.15 -21.37 11.77
C LYS A 290 -9.98 -20.58 12.31
N ASP A 291 -8.94 -21.26 12.81
CA ASP A 291 -7.72 -20.56 13.13
C ASP A 291 -6.94 -20.15 11.87
N MET A 292 -6.16 -19.06 11.99
CA MET A 292 -5.49 -18.49 10.83
C MET A 292 -4.34 -19.37 10.31
N TRP A 293 -3.68 -20.15 11.15
CA TRP A 293 -2.47 -20.89 10.78
C TRP A 293 -2.74 -22.01 9.78
N GLY A 294 -3.90 -22.65 9.86
CA GLY A 294 -4.35 -23.63 8.87
C GLY A 294 -4.71 -23.00 7.52
N GLN A 295 -5.15 -21.73 7.52
CA GLN A 295 -5.66 -21.08 6.33
C GLN A 295 -4.59 -20.40 5.47
N ILE A 296 -3.40 -20.13 6.04
CA ILE A 296 -2.34 -19.38 5.35
C ILE A 296 -1.21 -20.23 4.79
N GLN A 297 -1.20 -21.54 5.01
CA GLN A 297 -0.04 -22.40 4.70
C GLN A 297 0.43 -22.31 3.25
N GLU A 298 -0.48 -22.29 2.29
CA GLU A 298 -0.12 -22.15 0.87
C GLU A 298 0.56 -20.80 0.58
N LYS A 299 0.03 -19.71 1.16
CA LYS A 299 0.63 -18.38 1.01
C LYS A 299 2.01 -18.27 1.64
N VAL A 300 2.21 -18.95 2.77
CA VAL A 300 3.52 -19.01 3.45
C VAL A 300 4.55 -19.75 2.62
N ASN A 301 4.18 -20.80 1.91
CA ASN A 301 5.05 -21.49 0.96
C ASN A 301 5.52 -20.57 -0.19
N ASN A 302 4.75 -19.54 -0.51
CA ASN A 302 5.06 -18.51 -1.49
C ASN A 302 5.75 -17.26 -0.87
N GLY A 303 6.25 -17.37 0.36
CA GLY A 303 7.05 -16.32 1.01
C GLY A 303 6.28 -15.31 1.84
N TRP A 304 4.95 -15.40 1.90
CA TRP A 304 4.12 -14.54 2.73
C TRP A 304 4.12 -14.97 4.19
N PHE A 305 3.90 -14.03 5.10
CA PHE A 305 3.85 -14.29 6.54
C PHE A 305 2.90 -13.31 7.25
N VAL A 306 2.46 -13.68 8.45
CA VAL A 306 1.68 -12.78 9.33
C VAL A 306 2.64 -11.78 9.98
N PRO A 307 2.42 -10.47 9.84
CA PRO A 307 3.29 -9.46 10.44
C PRO A 307 3.42 -9.61 11.95
N SER A 308 4.60 -9.33 12.51
CA SER A 308 4.79 -9.19 13.95
C SER A 308 4.09 -7.93 14.49
N ARG A 309 4.06 -7.77 15.81
CA ARG A 309 3.56 -6.55 16.46
C ARG A 309 4.25 -5.30 15.91
N ALA A 310 5.57 -5.29 15.89
CA ALA A 310 6.34 -4.14 15.44
C ALA A 310 6.26 -3.90 13.91
N GLU A 311 6.06 -4.94 13.11
CA GLU A 311 5.82 -4.80 11.67
C GLU A 311 4.46 -4.15 11.38
N TRP A 312 3.41 -4.48 12.14
CA TRP A 312 2.14 -3.77 12.07
C TRP A 312 2.26 -2.29 12.49
N SER A 313 3.01 -2.04 13.57
CA SER A 313 3.28 -0.67 14.02
C SER A 313 4.04 0.14 12.97
N ALA A 314 5.03 -0.48 12.31
CA ALA A 314 5.76 0.12 11.21
C ALA A 314 4.83 0.40 10.00
N PHE A 315 3.96 -0.53 9.64
CA PHE A 315 2.98 -0.33 8.58
C PHE A 315 2.10 0.89 8.84
N GLY A 316 1.50 0.99 10.03
CA GLY A 316 0.68 2.14 10.40
C GLY A 316 1.48 3.43 10.50
N GLY A 317 2.68 3.39 11.08
CA GLY A 317 3.51 4.56 11.36
C GLY A 317 4.20 5.13 10.12
N GLU A 318 4.83 4.28 9.30
CA GLU A 318 5.59 4.75 8.12
C GLU A 318 4.66 5.21 6.97
N LEU A 319 3.47 4.66 6.86
CA LEU A 319 2.46 5.09 5.89
C LEU A 319 1.57 6.22 6.41
N GLY A 320 1.77 6.67 7.65
CA GLY A 320 1.02 7.77 8.23
C GLY A 320 -0.46 7.45 8.46
N ILE A 321 -0.81 6.18 8.68
CA ILE A 321 -2.18 5.76 8.97
C ILE A 321 -2.46 6.09 10.42
N SER A 322 -2.99 7.28 10.64
CA SER A 322 -3.27 7.80 11.98
C SER A 322 -4.61 7.30 12.52
N LYS A 323 -4.77 7.47 13.83
CA LYS A 323 -6.04 7.31 14.53
C LYS A 323 -7.06 8.31 13.97
N ASP A 324 -8.16 7.80 13.47
CA ASP A 324 -9.40 8.57 13.33
C ASP A 324 -10.54 7.74 13.89
N SER A 325 -10.76 7.90 15.19
CA SER A 325 -11.76 7.14 15.95
C SER A 325 -13.20 7.39 15.53
N SER A 326 -13.45 8.39 14.68
CA SER A 326 -14.78 8.76 14.24
C SER A 326 -15.11 8.31 12.81
N ASN A 327 -14.15 7.76 12.07
CA ASN A 327 -14.32 7.62 10.63
C ASN A 327 -13.75 6.30 10.07
N GLU A 328 -14.60 5.28 10.05
CA GLU A 328 -14.30 4.02 9.33
C GLU A 328 -13.85 4.26 7.87
N LYS A 329 -14.24 5.40 7.28
CA LYS A 329 -13.78 5.78 5.94
C LYS A 329 -12.28 5.99 5.87
N TYR A 330 -11.63 6.40 6.97
CA TYR A 330 -10.20 6.72 6.93
C TYR A 330 -9.37 5.47 6.65
N TYR A 331 -9.38 4.47 7.52
CA TYR A 331 -8.63 3.23 7.27
C TYR A 331 -9.24 2.41 6.12
N GLY A 332 -10.53 2.55 5.88
CA GLY A 332 -11.21 1.98 4.73
C GLY A 332 -10.70 2.50 3.39
N ASN A 333 -10.23 3.74 3.31
CA ASN A 333 -9.59 4.27 2.11
C ASN A 333 -8.26 3.57 1.79
N PHE A 334 -7.62 2.94 2.79
CA PHE A 334 -6.43 2.10 2.63
C PHE A 334 -6.78 0.62 2.38
N GLY A 335 -8.04 0.31 2.09
CA GLY A 335 -8.47 -1.07 1.89
C GLY A 335 -8.39 -1.93 3.16
N LEU A 336 -8.33 -1.30 4.35
CA LEU A 336 -8.15 -1.98 5.63
C LEU A 336 -9.49 -2.24 6.32
N SER A 337 -9.56 -3.37 7.02
CA SER A 337 -10.57 -3.67 8.02
C SER A 337 -10.16 -3.08 9.38
N ASN A 338 -11.02 -3.22 10.39
CA ASN A 338 -10.81 -2.58 11.69
C ASN A 338 -9.70 -3.21 12.55
N TYR A 339 -9.57 -4.54 12.55
CA TYR A 339 -8.67 -5.28 13.43
C TYR A 339 -7.95 -6.40 12.69
N TYR A 340 -6.64 -6.52 12.91
CA TYR A 340 -5.83 -7.56 12.29
C TYR A 340 -4.96 -8.29 13.30
N TRP A 341 -4.98 -9.61 13.28
CA TRP A 341 -4.03 -10.42 14.06
C TRP A 341 -2.59 -10.14 13.67
N SER A 342 -1.71 -10.09 14.66
CA SER A 342 -0.27 -10.21 14.45
C SER A 342 0.21 -11.65 14.68
N SER A 343 1.42 -11.96 14.27
CA SER A 343 2.05 -13.25 14.57
C SER A 343 2.63 -13.33 15.99
N SER A 344 2.59 -12.24 16.75
CA SER A 344 3.20 -12.14 18.07
C SER A 344 2.21 -12.50 19.17
N GLN A 345 2.60 -13.42 20.05
CA GLN A 345 1.89 -13.65 21.29
C GLN A 345 2.19 -12.57 22.31
N TYR A 346 1.20 -12.21 23.12
CA TYR A 346 1.37 -11.38 24.32
C TYR A 346 1.58 -12.22 25.56
N SER A 347 0.84 -13.33 25.70
CA SER A 347 0.90 -14.24 26.84
C SER A 347 0.53 -15.65 26.40
N ALA A 348 0.50 -16.59 27.34
CA ALA A 348 0.07 -17.96 27.07
C ALA A 348 -1.33 -18.08 26.44
N LEU A 349 -2.22 -17.12 26.68
CA LEU A 349 -3.62 -17.13 26.22
C LEU A 349 -3.98 -15.94 25.33
N ASN A 350 -3.07 -15.00 25.07
CA ASN A 350 -3.37 -13.78 24.35
C ASN A 350 -2.34 -13.55 23.24
N ALA A 351 -2.78 -12.94 22.14
CA ALA A 351 -1.96 -12.51 21.02
C ALA A 351 -2.20 -11.03 20.71
N TRP A 352 -1.20 -10.38 20.14
CA TRP A 352 -1.30 -8.98 19.69
C TRP A 352 -2.13 -8.85 18.43
N TYR A 353 -2.83 -7.73 18.31
CA TYR A 353 -3.51 -7.32 17.08
C TYR A 353 -3.38 -5.83 16.83
N ALA A 354 -3.43 -5.44 15.57
CA ALA A 354 -3.46 -4.04 15.14
C ALA A 354 -4.90 -3.55 15.12
N SER A 355 -5.16 -2.42 15.79
CA SER A 355 -6.45 -1.73 15.80
C SER A 355 -6.39 -0.45 14.97
N PHE A 356 -6.95 -0.46 13.76
CA PHE A 356 -7.00 0.73 12.91
C PHE A 356 -8.07 1.74 13.32
N ILE A 357 -9.09 1.32 14.05
CA ILE A 357 -10.08 2.23 14.68
C ILE A 357 -9.38 3.15 15.68
N ASN A 358 -8.45 2.60 16.45
CA ASN A 358 -7.79 3.31 17.53
C ASN A 358 -6.38 3.79 17.16
N GLY A 359 -5.79 3.20 16.11
CA GLY A 359 -4.44 3.52 15.65
C GLY A 359 -3.36 3.07 16.63
N TYR A 360 -3.48 1.86 17.20
CA TYR A 360 -2.47 1.27 18.09
C TYR A 360 -2.53 -0.26 18.12
N MET A 361 -1.53 -0.88 18.74
CA MET A 361 -1.49 -2.31 19.01
C MET A 361 -2.22 -2.62 20.33
N PHE A 362 -2.94 -3.73 20.34
CA PHE A 362 -3.62 -4.24 21.53
C PHE A 362 -3.56 -5.76 21.53
N TYR A 363 -4.02 -6.42 22.60
CA TYR A 363 -4.03 -7.88 22.69
C TYR A 363 -5.42 -8.42 23.04
N LEU A 364 -5.69 -9.63 22.57
CA LEU A 364 -6.94 -10.33 22.81
C LEU A 364 -6.65 -11.82 23.04
N SER A 365 -7.60 -12.54 23.64
CA SER A 365 -7.53 -14.00 23.77
C SER A 365 -7.35 -14.66 22.40
N VAL A 366 -6.54 -15.72 22.33
CA VAL A 366 -6.24 -16.45 21.10
C VAL A 366 -7.45 -17.09 20.43
N ASP A 367 -8.56 -17.27 21.15
CA ASP A 367 -9.87 -17.69 20.67
C ASP A 367 -10.81 -16.52 20.31
N GLY A 368 -10.32 -15.28 20.43
CA GLY A 368 -10.95 -14.13 19.82
C GLY A 368 -10.78 -14.15 18.30
N TYR A 369 -11.47 -13.28 17.59
CA TYR A 369 -11.47 -13.31 16.14
C TYR A 369 -11.19 -11.94 15.53
N HIS A 370 -10.25 -11.93 14.59
CA HIS A 370 -9.88 -10.75 13.81
C HIS A 370 -9.61 -11.13 12.35
N TYR A 371 -9.42 -10.14 11.49
CA TYR A 371 -8.99 -10.33 10.11
C TYR A 371 -7.52 -10.72 10.06
N VAL A 372 -7.10 -11.24 8.91
CA VAL A 372 -5.71 -11.61 8.64
C VAL A 372 -5.27 -11.01 7.31
N ARG A 373 -4.16 -10.28 7.34
CA ARG A 373 -3.48 -9.77 6.17
C ARG A 373 -2.00 -10.10 6.27
N LEU A 374 -1.38 -10.40 5.15
CA LEU A 374 -0.03 -10.92 5.11
C LEU A 374 0.96 -9.85 4.65
N SER A 375 2.19 -10.01 5.09
CA SER A 375 3.36 -9.28 4.67
C SER A 375 4.32 -10.22 3.92
N ALA A 376 5.19 -9.64 3.11
CA ALA A 376 6.31 -10.34 2.49
C ALA A 376 7.54 -9.44 2.46
N THR A 377 8.71 -10.05 2.20
CA THR A 377 9.94 -9.31 1.90
C THR A 377 10.39 -9.60 0.48
N PHE A 378 11.01 -8.64 -0.17
CA PHE A 378 11.56 -8.81 -1.51
C PHE A 378 12.74 -7.91 -1.78
#